data_c5bcd4e12b9932c7fbea1ece1ffb93f2
#
_entry.id   c5bcd4e12b9932c7fbea1ece1ffb93f2
#
_cell.length_a   1.000
_cell.length_b   1.000
_cell.length_c   1.000
_cell.angle_alpha   90.00
_cell.angle_beta   90.00
_cell.angle_gamma   90.00
#
_symmetry.space_group_name_H-M   'P 1'
#
loop_
_entity.id
_entity.type
_entity.pdbx_description
1 polymer ?
#
loop_
_entity_poly.entity_id
_entity_poly.type
_entity_poly.pdbx_seq_one_letter_code
_entity_poly.pdbx_strand_id
1 'polypeptide(L)'
;MKRVGAIVLAAGQGKRMLSDLPKVLHCAAGVPLVRHVLDAVEDIGITEIIVVIGQGSELVREALGAGYKFAVQEKQLGTGDAVLKAMPYLAEECEDVLVVCGDTPLLKSETLEKLIITRRDAAAAAAVLTSIFDDPKGYGRVIKNADHMVEAIVEDADATPEQKGIPEINTGSYAFTKTALQGTISRLQPDNQQGE
;
A
#
# COMPACT_ATOMS: atom_id res chain seq x y z
N MET A 1 16.24 8.68 0.66
CA MET A 1 16.38 7.51 1.57
C MET A 1 17.18 6.42 0.91
N LYS A 2 18.37 6.11 1.45
CA LYS A 2 19.22 5.05 0.88
C LYS A 2 18.63 3.67 1.16
N ARG A 3 18.68 2.77 0.15
CA ARG A 3 18.27 1.36 0.21
C ARG A 3 16.78 1.11 0.52
N VAL A 4 15.93 2.08 0.19
CA VAL A 4 14.47 1.92 0.27
C VAL A 4 13.92 1.88 -1.14
N GLY A 5 13.11 0.86 -1.45
CA GLY A 5 12.29 0.81 -2.64
C GLY A 5 10.82 1.08 -2.27
N ALA A 6 10.05 1.66 -3.17
CA ALA A 6 8.62 1.88 -2.98
C ALA A 6 7.79 1.04 -3.98
N ILE A 7 6.70 0.48 -3.50
CA ILE A 7 5.66 -0.17 -4.29
C ILE A 7 4.39 0.67 -4.15
N VAL A 8 3.95 1.27 -5.26
CA VAL A 8 2.73 2.08 -5.32
C VAL A 8 1.63 1.26 -5.98
N LEU A 9 0.58 0.96 -5.21
CA LEU A 9 -0.53 0.13 -5.65
C LEU A 9 -1.53 0.96 -6.45
N ALA A 10 -1.59 0.75 -7.75
CA ALA A 10 -2.42 1.48 -8.70
C ALA A 10 -3.30 0.57 -9.58
N ALA A 11 -3.45 -0.72 -9.21
CA ALA A 11 -4.22 -1.72 -9.98
C ALA A 11 -5.72 -1.69 -9.72
N GLY A 12 -6.20 -0.94 -8.72
CA GLY A 12 -7.60 -0.88 -8.32
C GLY A 12 -8.52 -0.29 -9.40
N GLN A 13 -9.61 -0.99 -9.74
CA GLN A 13 -10.57 -0.56 -10.79
C GLN A 13 -11.48 0.61 -10.37
N GLY A 14 -11.57 0.91 -9.08
CA GLY A 14 -12.43 2.00 -8.60
C GLY A 14 -13.91 1.85 -8.92
N LYS A 15 -14.46 0.63 -8.89
CA LYS A 15 -15.86 0.31 -9.28
C LYS A 15 -16.91 1.27 -8.71
N ARG A 16 -16.65 1.82 -7.51
CA ARG A 16 -17.55 2.79 -6.85
C ARG A 16 -17.55 4.17 -7.49
N MET A 17 -16.57 4.49 -8.34
CA MET A 17 -16.46 5.80 -8.99
C MET A 17 -17.32 5.92 -10.25
N LEU A 18 -17.91 4.80 -10.73
CA LEU A 18 -18.77 4.75 -11.92
C LEU A 18 -18.12 5.44 -13.13
N SER A 19 -16.85 5.19 -13.38
CA SER A 19 -16.03 5.81 -14.41
C SER A 19 -15.13 4.78 -15.07
N ASP A 20 -14.91 4.91 -16.38
CA ASP A 20 -13.98 4.08 -17.14
C ASP A 20 -12.51 4.50 -16.92
N LEU A 21 -12.29 5.69 -16.34
CA LEU A 21 -10.96 6.15 -15.99
C LEU A 21 -10.44 5.36 -14.77
N PRO A 22 -9.20 4.81 -14.81
CA PRO A 22 -8.59 4.20 -13.64
C PRO A 22 -8.65 5.11 -12.42
N LYS A 23 -9.03 4.55 -11.24
CA LYS A 23 -9.24 5.31 -10.00
C LYS A 23 -8.11 6.30 -9.72
N VAL A 24 -6.89 5.85 -9.89
CA VAL A 24 -5.67 6.61 -9.57
C VAL A 24 -5.40 7.78 -10.52
N LEU A 25 -6.08 7.84 -11.68
CA LEU A 25 -5.98 8.94 -12.65
C LEU A 25 -7.04 10.02 -12.44
N HIS A 26 -8.03 9.81 -11.58
CA HIS A 26 -8.90 10.91 -11.17
C HIS A 26 -8.08 11.99 -10.49
N CYS A 27 -8.46 13.25 -10.69
CA CYS A 27 -7.68 14.39 -10.20
C CYS A 27 -8.21 14.91 -8.87
N ALA A 28 -7.29 15.24 -7.97
CA ALA A 28 -7.50 16.12 -6.83
C ALA A 28 -6.69 17.41 -7.07
N ALA A 29 -7.32 18.58 -6.96
CA ALA A 29 -6.70 19.88 -7.27
C ALA A 29 -6.05 19.92 -8.68
N GLY A 30 -6.62 19.24 -9.67
CA GLY A 30 -6.11 19.22 -11.05
C GLY A 30 -4.96 18.26 -11.32
N VAL A 31 -4.50 17.50 -10.32
CA VAL A 31 -3.39 16.54 -10.43
C VAL A 31 -3.90 15.12 -10.16
N PRO A 32 -3.51 14.10 -10.94
CA PRO A 32 -3.91 12.71 -10.71
C PRO A 32 -3.57 12.23 -9.29
N LEU A 33 -4.47 11.45 -8.68
CA LEU A 33 -4.28 10.94 -7.30
C LEU A 33 -2.92 10.24 -7.13
N VAL A 34 -2.55 9.40 -8.09
CA VAL A 34 -1.28 8.68 -8.05
C VAL A 34 -0.07 9.62 -8.10
N ARG A 35 -0.16 10.77 -8.78
CA ARG A 35 0.94 11.73 -8.86
C ARG A 35 1.23 12.36 -7.49
N HIS A 36 0.19 12.72 -6.73
CA HIS A 36 0.36 13.19 -5.35
C HIS A 36 1.10 12.19 -4.47
N VAL A 37 0.77 10.88 -4.61
CA VAL A 37 1.45 9.82 -3.84
C VAL A 37 2.89 9.66 -4.28
N LEU A 38 3.15 9.69 -5.60
CA LEU A 38 4.48 9.57 -6.15
C LEU A 38 5.35 10.77 -5.72
N ASP A 39 4.82 11.99 -5.76
CA ASP A 39 5.51 13.19 -5.29
C ASP A 39 5.92 13.04 -3.82
N ALA A 40 5.01 12.56 -2.95
CA ALA A 40 5.33 12.34 -1.54
C ALA A 40 6.41 11.27 -1.32
N VAL A 41 6.47 10.24 -2.17
CA VAL A 41 7.52 9.19 -2.14
C VAL A 41 8.85 9.72 -2.66
N GLU A 42 8.84 10.50 -3.73
CA GLU A 42 10.03 11.12 -4.32
C GLU A 42 10.66 12.16 -3.39
N ASP A 43 9.84 12.96 -2.70
CA ASP A 43 10.27 14.01 -1.76
C ASP A 43 11.14 13.47 -0.63
N ILE A 44 10.96 12.22 -0.20
CA ILE A 44 11.81 11.57 0.81
C ILE A 44 13.05 10.91 0.21
N GLY A 45 13.33 11.15 -1.09
CA GLY A 45 14.54 10.70 -1.78
C GLY A 45 14.51 9.22 -2.18
N ILE A 46 13.33 8.60 -2.32
CA ILE A 46 13.18 7.27 -2.90
C ILE A 46 13.14 7.42 -4.42
N THR A 47 14.10 6.80 -5.10
CA THR A 47 14.20 6.81 -6.56
C THR A 47 13.84 5.47 -7.19
N GLU A 48 13.81 4.40 -6.40
CA GLU A 48 13.38 3.09 -6.85
C GLU A 48 11.90 2.90 -6.55
N ILE A 49 11.07 3.15 -7.57
CA ILE A 49 9.62 3.12 -7.45
C ILE A 49 9.05 2.13 -8.48
N ILE A 50 8.28 1.18 -7.98
CA ILE A 50 7.53 0.21 -8.77
C ILE A 50 6.04 0.55 -8.65
N VAL A 51 5.39 0.85 -9.78
CA VAL A 51 3.96 1.12 -9.82
C VAL A 51 3.25 -0.16 -10.26
N VAL A 52 2.38 -0.69 -9.40
CA VAL A 52 1.57 -1.86 -9.74
C VAL A 52 0.31 -1.40 -10.44
N ILE A 53 0.12 -1.83 -11.68
CA ILE A 53 -1.02 -1.48 -12.53
C ILE A 53 -1.85 -2.72 -12.85
N GLY A 54 -3.14 -2.54 -13.12
CA GLY A 54 -4.01 -3.62 -13.60
C GLY A 54 -3.75 -3.96 -15.06
N GLN A 55 -4.25 -5.09 -15.51
CA GLN A 55 -4.22 -5.46 -16.92
C GLN A 55 -4.99 -4.42 -17.75
N GLY A 56 -4.44 -3.97 -18.88
CA GLY A 56 -5.04 -2.96 -19.75
C GLY A 56 -4.93 -1.52 -19.23
N SER A 57 -4.06 -1.26 -18.25
CA SER A 57 -3.87 0.08 -17.68
C SER A 57 -2.81 0.90 -18.44
N GLU A 58 -2.85 0.90 -19.77
CA GLU A 58 -1.98 1.71 -20.62
C GLU A 58 -2.11 3.19 -20.30
N LEU A 59 -3.32 3.67 -19.99
CA LEU A 59 -3.56 5.05 -19.57
C LEU A 59 -2.71 5.47 -18.36
N VAL A 60 -2.50 4.57 -17.40
CA VAL A 60 -1.65 4.85 -16.23
C VAL A 60 -0.18 4.97 -16.66
N ARG A 61 0.28 4.09 -17.56
CA ARG A 61 1.65 4.16 -18.11
C ARG A 61 1.88 5.46 -18.88
N GLU A 62 0.93 5.84 -19.74
CA GLU A 62 1.01 7.07 -20.51
C GLU A 62 1.01 8.31 -19.61
N ALA A 63 0.13 8.35 -18.61
CA ALA A 63 0.04 9.47 -17.69
C ALA A 63 1.29 9.65 -16.80
N LEU A 64 1.97 8.56 -16.44
CA LEU A 64 3.17 8.59 -15.60
C LEU A 64 4.47 8.64 -16.39
N GLY A 65 4.46 8.25 -17.67
CA GLY A 65 5.62 8.22 -18.53
C GLY A 65 6.65 7.15 -18.16
N ALA A 66 7.86 7.27 -18.70
CA ALA A 66 8.91 6.24 -18.63
C ALA A 66 9.75 6.28 -17.33
N GLY A 67 9.43 7.16 -16.39
CA GLY A 67 10.23 7.37 -15.16
C GLY A 67 10.10 6.26 -14.10
N TYR A 68 9.19 5.31 -14.28
CA TYR A 68 8.87 4.28 -13.29
C TYR A 68 9.01 2.87 -13.86
N LYS A 69 9.28 1.92 -12.96
CA LYS A 69 9.10 0.50 -13.25
C LYS A 69 7.62 0.14 -13.05
N PHE A 70 7.09 -0.70 -13.93
CA PHE A 70 5.69 -1.13 -13.84
C PHE A 70 5.60 -2.64 -13.66
N ALA A 71 4.86 -3.06 -12.62
CA ALA A 71 4.45 -4.44 -12.44
C ALA A 71 2.97 -4.58 -12.82
N VAL A 72 2.62 -5.65 -13.53
CA VAL A 72 1.23 -5.89 -13.95
C VAL A 72 0.57 -6.90 -13.03
N GLN A 73 -0.54 -6.52 -12.42
CA GLN A 73 -1.43 -7.43 -11.73
C GLN A 73 -2.54 -7.86 -12.71
N GLU A 74 -2.43 -9.06 -13.25
CA GLU A 74 -3.37 -9.56 -14.27
C GLU A 74 -4.77 -9.82 -13.70
N LYS A 75 -4.82 -10.36 -12.49
CA LYS A 75 -6.06 -10.60 -11.74
C LYS A 75 -5.99 -9.85 -10.42
N GLN A 76 -7.08 -9.20 -10.05
CA GLN A 76 -7.17 -8.47 -8.79
C GLN A 76 -7.43 -9.44 -7.63
N LEU A 77 -6.34 -10.05 -7.13
CA LEU A 77 -6.33 -10.99 -6.02
C LEU A 77 -5.84 -10.33 -4.73
N GLY A 78 -6.17 -9.05 -4.55
CA GLY A 78 -5.83 -8.28 -3.36
C GLY A 78 -4.49 -7.55 -3.41
N THR A 79 -4.23 -6.80 -2.34
CA THR A 79 -3.01 -5.97 -2.21
C THR A 79 -1.76 -6.83 -2.04
N GLY A 80 -1.85 -7.98 -1.38
CA GLY A 80 -0.75 -8.91 -1.22
C GLY A 80 -0.25 -9.46 -2.55
N ASP A 81 -1.15 -9.88 -3.45
CA ASP A 81 -0.79 -10.32 -4.80
C ASP A 81 -0.15 -9.17 -5.61
N ALA A 82 -0.67 -7.95 -5.50
CA ALA A 82 -0.09 -6.79 -6.15
C ALA A 82 1.36 -6.55 -5.71
N VAL A 83 1.64 -6.65 -4.41
CA VAL A 83 3.00 -6.55 -3.87
C VAL A 83 3.87 -7.70 -4.39
N LEU A 84 3.36 -8.94 -4.39
CA LEU A 84 4.09 -10.10 -4.92
C LEU A 84 4.52 -9.90 -6.37
N LYS A 85 3.67 -9.30 -7.22
CA LYS A 85 4.00 -8.99 -8.62
C LYS A 85 5.10 -7.92 -8.74
N ALA A 86 5.20 -7.01 -7.78
CA ALA A 86 6.20 -5.94 -7.79
C ALA A 86 7.57 -6.39 -7.25
N MET A 87 7.61 -7.37 -6.36
CA MET A 87 8.85 -7.83 -5.70
C MET A 87 10.03 -8.13 -6.65
N PRO A 88 9.84 -8.79 -7.82
CA PRO A 88 10.94 -9.08 -8.74
C PRO A 88 11.62 -7.85 -9.35
N TYR A 89 10.97 -6.69 -9.31
CA TYR A 89 11.48 -5.44 -9.88
C TYR A 89 12.30 -4.61 -8.89
N LEU A 90 12.29 -4.97 -7.60
CA LEU A 90 13.09 -4.31 -6.58
C LEU A 90 14.57 -4.66 -6.74
N ALA A 91 15.45 -3.65 -6.67
CA ALA A 91 16.88 -3.85 -6.72
C ALA A 91 17.38 -4.77 -5.60
N GLU A 92 18.50 -5.46 -5.85
CA GLU A 92 19.09 -6.39 -4.88
C GLU A 92 19.49 -5.65 -3.58
N GLU A 93 20.00 -4.43 -3.74
CA GLU A 93 20.49 -3.58 -2.65
C GLU A 93 19.36 -2.97 -1.78
N CYS A 94 18.11 -3.14 -2.20
CA CYS A 94 16.96 -2.67 -1.44
C CYS A 94 16.85 -3.46 -0.12
N GLU A 95 16.87 -2.76 1.01
CA GLU A 95 16.76 -3.34 2.35
C GLU A 95 15.35 -3.18 2.92
N ASP A 96 14.71 -2.03 2.62
CA ASP A 96 13.39 -1.69 3.08
C ASP A 96 12.43 -1.49 1.90
N VAL A 97 11.19 -1.87 2.08
CA VAL A 97 10.12 -1.73 1.10
C VAL A 97 8.99 -0.91 1.71
N LEU A 98 8.74 0.27 1.13
CA LEU A 98 7.57 1.07 1.41
C LEU A 98 6.44 0.62 0.47
N VAL A 99 5.28 0.27 1.01
CA VAL A 99 4.07 -0.06 0.24
C VAL A 99 3.02 1.00 0.52
N VAL A 100 2.48 1.62 -0.52
CA VAL A 100 1.45 2.67 -0.41
C VAL A 100 0.37 2.52 -1.47
N CYS A 101 -0.85 2.95 -1.14
CA CYS A 101 -1.95 2.99 -2.10
C CYS A 101 -1.86 4.26 -2.96
N GLY A 102 -1.94 4.10 -4.29
CA GLY A 102 -1.84 5.20 -5.25
C GLY A 102 -3.06 6.14 -5.30
N ASP A 103 -4.05 5.91 -4.47
CA ASP A 103 -5.30 6.68 -4.38
C ASP A 103 -5.44 7.48 -3.07
N THR A 104 -4.35 7.69 -2.35
CA THR A 104 -4.29 8.44 -1.07
C THR A 104 -3.58 9.78 -1.23
N PRO A 105 -4.17 10.80 -1.91
CA PRO A 105 -3.49 12.02 -2.34
C PRO A 105 -3.06 12.95 -1.20
N LEU A 106 -3.56 12.73 0.02
CA LEU A 106 -3.23 13.54 1.20
C LEU A 106 -2.10 12.93 2.05
N LEU A 107 -1.50 11.84 1.58
CA LEU A 107 -0.36 11.21 2.24
C LEU A 107 0.86 12.13 2.15
N LYS A 108 1.41 12.48 3.30
CA LYS A 108 2.54 13.43 3.38
C LYS A 108 3.88 12.69 3.39
N SER A 109 4.88 13.30 2.79
CA SER A 109 6.27 12.83 2.76
C SER A 109 6.81 12.58 4.18
N GLU A 110 6.57 13.50 5.14
CA GLU A 110 7.04 13.36 6.51
C GLU A 110 6.41 12.13 7.22
N THR A 111 5.16 11.79 6.87
CA THR A 111 4.48 10.60 7.41
C THR A 111 5.13 9.33 6.90
N LEU A 112 5.47 9.27 5.61
CA LEU A 112 6.17 8.13 5.00
C LEU A 112 7.57 7.96 5.58
N GLU A 113 8.31 9.06 5.71
CA GLU A 113 9.63 9.04 6.33
C GLU A 113 9.56 8.50 7.77
N LYS A 114 8.63 9.01 8.56
CA LYS A 114 8.40 8.57 9.94
C LYS A 114 8.04 7.09 10.02
N LEU A 115 7.22 6.58 9.10
CA LEU A 115 6.85 5.16 9.04
C LEU A 115 8.09 4.26 8.87
N ILE A 116 8.99 4.63 7.93
CA ILE A 116 10.23 3.90 7.67
C ILE A 116 11.16 3.97 8.91
N ILE A 117 11.33 5.16 9.50
CA ILE A 117 12.18 5.36 10.68
C ILE A 117 11.63 4.55 11.84
N THR A 118 10.32 4.60 12.12
CA THR A 118 9.68 3.83 13.21
C THR A 118 9.96 2.34 13.07
N ARG A 119 9.83 1.79 11.86
CA ARG A 119 10.16 0.38 11.61
C ARG A 119 11.65 0.09 11.91
N ARG A 120 12.56 0.98 11.47
CA ARG A 120 14.01 0.82 11.68
C ARG A 120 14.40 0.88 13.16
N ASP A 121 13.90 1.91 13.86
CA ASP A 121 14.23 2.14 15.27
C ASP A 121 13.71 1.00 16.18
N ALA A 122 12.57 0.43 15.85
CA ALA A 122 12.02 -0.73 16.52
C ALA A 122 12.68 -2.06 16.08
N ALA A 123 13.60 -2.05 15.11
CA ALA A 123 14.13 -3.25 14.46
C ALA A 123 13.03 -4.25 14.04
N ALA A 124 11.82 -3.74 13.73
CA ALA A 124 10.66 -4.56 13.42
C ALA A 124 10.71 -5.07 11.98
N ALA A 125 10.09 -6.22 11.73
CA ALA A 125 9.91 -6.77 10.38
C ALA A 125 9.01 -5.89 9.51
N ALA A 126 8.00 -5.26 10.14
CA ALA A 126 7.05 -4.37 9.50
C ALA A 126 6.60 -3.25 10.45
N ALA A 127 6.16 -2.12 9.86
CA ALA A 127 5.35 -1.10 10.51
C ALA A 127 4.16 -0.77 9.61
N VAL A 128 3.01 -0.50 10.21
CA VAL A 128 1.80 -0.10 9.51
C VAL A 128 1.39 1.31 9.93
N LEU A 129 0.99 2.11 8.96
CA LEU A 129 0.36 3.40 9.22
C LEU A 129 -1.10 3.16 9.55
N THR A 130 -1.53 3.62 10.71
CA THR A 130 -2.91 3.52 11.19
C THR A 130 -3.54 4.90 11.34
N SER A 131 -4.85 4.95 11.45
CA SER A 131 -5.60 6.16 11.77
C SER A 131 -6.76 5.81 12.71
N ILE A 132 -7.20 6.78 13.50
CA ILE A 132 -8.37 6.63 14.38
C ILE A 132 -9.56 7.30 13.69
N PHE A 133 -10.63 6.55 13.48
CA PHE A 133 -11.87 7.04 12.88
C PHE A 133 -13.04 6.88 13.84
N ASP A 134 -13.91 7.88 13.89
CA ASP A 134 -15.17 7.81 14.66
C ASP A 134 -16.13 6.78 14.04
N ASP A 135 -16.18 6.69 12.71
CA ASP A 135 -16.89 5.64 11.97
C ASP A 135 -15.90 4.86 11.08
N PRO A 136 -15.34 3.75 11.60
CA PRO A 136 -14.35 2.96 10.88
C PRO A 136 -14.96 1.98 9.87
N LYS A 137 -16.26 2.04 9.60
CA LYS A 137 -16.96 1.13 8.70
C LYS A 137 -16.31 1.04 7.32
N GLY A 138 -16.12 -0.19 6.84
CA GLY A 138 -15.54 -0.48 5.52
C GLY A 138 -14.00 -0.45 5.48
N TYR A 139 -13.33 -0.28 6.63
CA TYR A 139 -11.87 -0.36 6.74
C TYR A 139 -11.46 -1.60 7.54
N GLY A 140 -10.27 -2.12 7.27
CA GLY A 140 -9.64 -3.14 8.10
C GLY A 140 -9.34 -2.60 9.50
N ARG A 141 -9.60 -3.39 10.54
CA ARG A 141 -9.31 -3.05 11.95
C ARG A 141 -7.95 -3.54 12.35
N VAL A 142 -7.21 -2.69 13.06
CA VAL A 142 -5.89 -3.04 13.60
C VAL A 142 -6.05 -3.59 15.01
N ILE A 143 -5.78 -4.88 15.15
CA ILE A 143 -5.83 -5.58 16.44
C ILE A 143 -4.44 -5.52 17.05
N LYS A 144 -4.34 -5.10 18.30
CA LYS A 144 -3.09 -5.00 19.06
C LYS A 144 -3.12 -5.91 20.29
N ASN A 145 -1.98 -6.48 20.60
CA ASN A 145 -1.77 -7.21 21.86
C ASN A 145 -1.57 -6.27 23.06
N ALA A 146 -1.35 -6.83 24.24
CA ALA A 146 -1.13 -6.08 25.50
C ALA A 146 0.14 -5.17 25.46
N ASP A 147 1.11 -5.49 24.61
CA ASP A 147 2.33 -4.71 24.42
C ASP A 147 2.15 -3.64 23.31
N HIS A 148 0.93 -3.37 22.87
CA HIS A 148 0.59 -2.45 21.79
C HIS A 148 1.19 -2.81 20.41
N MET A 149 1.64 -4.05 20.23
CA MET A 149 2.11 -4.55 18.94
C MET A 149 0.94 -5.04 18.10
N VAL A 150 1.02 -4.84 16.79
CA VAL A 150 0.00 -5.32 15.86
C VAL A 150 0.01 -6.85 15.85
N GLU A 151 -1.12 -7.45 16.18
CA GLU A 151 -1.33 -8.89 16.18
C GLU A 151 -2.04 -9.36 14.91
N ALA A 152 -3.03 -8.58 14.47
CA ALA A 152 -3.78 -8.87 13.26
C ALA A 152 -4.33 -7.59 12.60
N ILE A 153 -4.65 -7.70 11.32
CA ILE A 153 -5.49 -6.75 10.59
C ILE A 153 -6.68 -7.56 10.08
N VAL A 154 -7.88 -7.16 10.50
CA VAL A 154 -9.12 -7.87 10.17
C VAL A 154 -10.00 -6.97 9.31
N GLU A 155 -10.32 -7.40 8.10
CA GLU A 155 -11.19 -6.63 7.20
C GLU A 155 -12.61 -6.47 7.76
N ASP A 156 -13.29 -5.39 7.42
CA ASP A 156 -14.62 -5.06 7.95
C ASP A 156 -15.64 -6.19 7.74
N ALA A 157 -15.56 -6.89 6.61
CA ALA A 157 -16.45 -8.00 6.28
C ALA A 157 -16.24 -9.23 7.20
N ASP A 158 -14.98 -9.46 7.62
CA ASP A 158 -14.58 -10.62 8.41
C ASP A 158 -14.56 -10.34 9.93
N ALA A 159 -14.71 -9.06 10.31
CA ALA A 159 -14.62 -8.61 11.70
C ALA A 159 -15.84 -9.02 12.54
N THR A 160 -15.59 -9.50 13.77
CA THR A 160 -16.64 -9.74 14.77
C THR A 160 -17.29 -8.42 15.21
N PRO A 161 -18.47 -8.45 15.86
CA PRO A 161 -19.09 -7.24 16.42
C PRO A 161 -18.16 -6.44 17.34
N GLU A 162 -17.37 -7.11 18.17
CA GLU A 162 -16.42 -6.49 19.08
C GLU A 162 -15.28 -5.83 18.29
N GLN A 163 -14.74 -6.51 17.28
CA GLN A 163 -13.69 -5.99 16.43
C GLN A 163 -14.16 -4.78 15.60
N LYS A 164 -15.43 -4.77 15.14
CA LYS A 164 -16.03 -3.62 14.44
C LYS A 164 -16.08 -2.36 15.31
N GLY A 165 -16.09 -2.49 16.62
CA GLY A 165 -16.02 -1.39 17.57
C GLY A 165 -14.65 -0.76 17.73
N ILE A 166 -13.57 -1.34 17.16
CA ILE A 166 -12.23 -0.80 17.22
C ILE A 166 -12.12 0.39 16.27
N PRO A 167 -11.76 1.60 16.77
CA PRO A 167 -11.68 2.81 15.93
C PRO A 167 -10.40 2.88 15.10
N GLU A 168 -9.38 2.08 15.42
CA GLU A 168 -8.10 2.10 14.72
C GLU A 168 -8.15 1.28 13.43
N ILE A 169 -7.90 1.96 12.32
CA ILE A 169 -8.01 1.38 10.99
C ILE A 169 -6.65 1.20 10.32
N ASN A 170 -6.60 0.20 9.43
CA ASN A 170 -5.52 0.00 8.49
C ASN A 170 -5.65 0.99 7.32
N THR A 171 -4.60 1.80 7.08
CA THR A 171 -4.59 2.74 5.96
C THR A 171 -4.08 2.13 4.66
N GLY A 172 -3.56 0.90 4.68
CA GLY A 172 -2.93 0.26 3.53
C GLY A 172 -1.51 0.75 3.23
N SER A 173 -0.90 1.50 4.14
CA SER A 173 0.48 1.98 3.99
C SER A 173 1.40 1.27 4.99
N TYR A 174 2.50 0.70 4.47
CA TYR A 174 3.41 -0.16 5.25
C TYR A 174 4.86 0.13 4.93
N ALA A 175 5.73 -0.08 5.93
CA ALA A 175 7.16 -0.24 5.72
C ALA A 175 7.58 -1.64 6.19
N PHE A 176 8.28 -2.38 5.34
CA PHE A 176 8.77 -3.74 5.62
C PHE A 176 10.29 -3.79 5.51
N THR A 177 10.92 -4.76 6.19
CA THR A 177 12.21 -5.24 5.69
C THR A 177 11.95 -6.08 4.42
N LYS A 178 12.78 -5.90 3.39
CA LYS A 178 12.65 -6.70 2.14
C LYS A 178 12.70 -8.21 2.43
N THR A 179 13.58 -8.63 3.34
CA THR A 179 13.76 -10.04 3.71
C THR A 179 12.48 -10.62 4.34
N ALA A 180 11.86 -9.91 5.29
CA ALA A 180 10.62 -10.38 5.91
C ALA A 180 9.49 -10.46 4.89
N LEU A 181 9.35 -9.44 4.03
CA LEU A 181 8.34 -9.41 2.98
C LEU A 181 8.52 -10.58 2.00
N GLN A 182 9.74 -10.83 1.52
CA GLN A 182 10.05 -11.96 0.63
C GLN A 182 9.74 -13.31 1.26
N GLY A 183 10.05 -13.48 2.55
CA GLY A 183 9.83 -14.74 3.27
C GLY A 183 8.36 -15.04 3.59
N THR A 184 7.48 -14.06 3.51
CA THR A 184 6.07 -14.19 3.93
C THR A 184 5.07 -14.00 2.81
N ILE A 185 5.34 -13.12 1.86
CA ILE A 185 4.36 -12.71 0.83
C ILE A 185 3.83 -13.90 0.00
N SER A 186 4.67 -14.88 -0.29
CA SER A 186 4.28 -16.09 -1.04
C SER A 186 3.40 -17.07 -0.26
N ARG A 187 3.23 -16.85 1.06
CA ARG A 187 2.40 -17.69 1.94
C ARG A 187 0.98 -17.14 2.09
N LEU A 188 0.71 -15.95 1.55
CA LEU A 188 -0.65 -15.40 1.55
C LEU A 188 -1.58 -16.31 0.77
N GLN A 189 -2.73 -16.59 1.36
CA GLN A 189 -3.79 -17.38 0.75
C GLN A 189 -5.07 -16.52 0.69
N PRO A 190 -5.87 -16.65 -0.37
CA PRO A 190 -7.13 -15.92 -0.51
C PRO A 190 -8.23 -16.60 0.30
N ASP A 191 -8.14 -16.55 1.64
CA ASP A 191 -9.04 -17.24 2.57
C ASP A 191 -10.03 -16.29 3.28
N ASN A 192 -10.08 -15.02 2.89
CA ASN A 192 -11.05 -14.06 3.39
C ASN A 192 -12.34 -14.02 2.54
N GLN A 193 -13.39 -13.33 3.03
CA GLN A 193 -14.68 -13.23 2.32
C GLN A 193 -14.57 -12.56 0.94
N GLN A 194 -13.52 -11.78 0.68
CA GLN A 194 -13.29 -11.11 -0.61
C GLN A 194 -12.52 -12.00 -1.59
N GLY A 195 -11.95 -13.12 -1.13
CA GLY A 195 -11.12 -14.02 -1.94
C GLY A 195 -9.76 -13.41 -2.29
N GLU A 196 -9.23 -12.59 -1.40
CA GLU A 196 -7.97 -11.85 -1.57
C GLU A 196 -6.89 -12.33 -0.58
#